data_179698d048cdc7e1f283d17e41789346
#
_entry.id   179698d048cdc7e1f283d17e41789346
#
_cell.length_a   1.000
_cell.length_b   1.000
_cell.length_c   1.000
_cell.angle_alpha   90.00
_cell.angle_beta   90.00
_cell.angle_gamma   90.00
#
_symmetry.space_group_name_H-M   'P 1'
#
loop_
_entity.id
_entity.type
_entity.pdbx_description
1 polymer ?
#
loop_
_entity_poly.entity_id
_entity_poly.type
_entity_poly.pdbx_seq_one_letter_code
_entity_poly.pdbx_strand_id
1 'polypeptide(L)'
;VDPALPRMRALEARDIAVLVRSNSDVESVRNALARRGVRVRAESRVNVCTTEEAAELGLILRAYSTPGDMRALRAARATRLIGDLLADMDDPERDEARRIEVREMLEDGARRWFRDGPAPAIERLMAACRTRERLLPAEGGERRLANYAHLMELLHAAAKTVTSPAGLAAWLSEAAKRSDEAFLIRPESDANLVTVQTIHKSKGLQYPVVFLAFAEAGGGSGGKSAVHRITGEDGRMELLLSHGETSPSEPERREELEESVRLAYVAMTRAAKHLVVVMGQKEKSKGKKDQWYRTTALNSFTRALVGEANFPDADAREALTALGS
;
A
#
# COMPACT_ATOMS: atom_id res chain seq x y z
N VAL A 1 7.83 -37.89 -24.41
CA VAL A 1 7.76 -36.69 -23.53
C VAL A 1 7.17 -37.15 -22.23
N ASP A 2 7.96 -37.16 -21.15
CA ASP A 2 7.54 -37.58 -19.82
C ASP A 2 6.43 -36.64 -19.30
N PRO A 3 5.20 -37.15 -19.01
CA PRO A 3 4.11 -36.32 -18.52
C PRO A 3 4.32 -35.77 -17.11
N ALA A 4 5.37 -36.20 -16.41
CA ALA A 4 5.70 -35.74 -15.05
C ALA A 4 6.58 -34.47 -15.01
N LEU A 5 7.13 -34.00 -16.14
CA LEU A 5 7.89 -32.75 -16.16
C LEU A 5 6.94 -31.54 -16.17
N PRO A 6 7.07 -30.59 -15.23
CA PRO A 6 6.25 -29.39 -15.23
C PRO A 6 6.47 -28.65 -16.55
N ARG A 7 5.35 -28.37 -17.26
CA ARG A 7 5.40 -27.60 -18.52
C ARG A 7 6.11 -26.27 -18.26
N MET A 8 7.23 -26.06 -18.95
CA MET A 8 7.94 -24.79 -18.91
C MET A 8 7.03 -23.73 -19.56
N ARG A 9 6.71 -22.68 -18.82
CA ARG A 9 6.02 -21.50 -19.31
C ARG A 9 6.91 -20.27 -19.12
N ALA A 10 6.66 -19.24 -19.91
CA ALA A 10 7.33 -17.97 -19.71
C ALA A 10 7.04 -17.39 -18.31
N LEU A 11 8.04 -16.73 -17.72
CA LEU A 11 7.90 -16.03 -16.46
C LEU A 11 6.98 -14.81 -16.67
N GLU A 12 6.00 -14.66 -15.81
CA GLU A 12 5.07 -13.53 -15.81
C GLU A 12 5.31 -12.63 -14.60
N ALA A 13 4.86 -11.37 -14.67
CA ALA A 13 5.05 -10.42 -13.56
C ALA A 13 4.44 -10.90 -12.25
N ARG A 14 3.31 -11.60 -12.29
CA ARG A 14 2.66 -12.21 -11.11
C ARG A 14 3.47 -13.32 -10.44
N ASP A 15 4.49 -13.86 -11.12
CA ASP A 15 5.37 -14.88 -10.56
C ASP A 15 6.48 -14.28 -9.68
N ILE A 16 6.62 -12.96 -9.72
CA ILE A 16 7.70 -12.22 -9.09
C ILE A 16 7.17 -11.52 -7.84
N ALA A 17 7.86 -11.73 -6.72
CA ALA A 17 7.64 -10.96 -5.50
C ALA A 17 8.90 -10.22 -5.08
N VAL A 18 8.76 -8.98 -4.65
CA VAL A 18 9.81 -8.22 -3.96
C VAL A 18 9.44 -8.14 -2.49
N LEU A 19 10.24 -8.75 -1.65
CA LEU A 19 10.05 -8.76 -0.21
C LEU A 19 10.97 -7.73 0.44
N VAL A 20 10.40 -6.92 1.30
CA VAL A 20 11.10 -5.86 2.02
C VAL A 20 10.78 -5.92 3.51
N ARG A 21 11.55 -5.22 4.33
CA ARG A 21 11.40 -5.26 5.77
C ARG A 21 10.28 -4.36 6.29
N SER A 22 10.19 -3.14 5.78
CA SER A 22 9.28 -2.11 6.28
C SER A 22 8.29 -1.66 5.21
N ASN A 23 7.20 -1.00 5.64
CA ASN A 23 6.24 -0.42 4.70
C ASN A 23 6.79 0.81 3.96
N SER A 24 7.73 1.54 4.54
CA SER A 24 8.44 2.63 3.86
C SER A 24 9.28 2.10 2.69
N ASP A 25 9.85 0.90 2.85
CA ASP A 25 10.59 0.24 1.77
C ASP A 25 9.66 -0.22 0.65
N VAL A 26 8.43 -0.69 0.99
CA VAL A 26 7.40 -1.02 -0.02
C VAL A 26 7.13 0.18 -0.92
N GLU A 27 6.92 1.36 -0.35
CA GLU A 27 6.67 2.59 -1.10
C GLU A 27 7.88 2.98 -1.97
N SER A 28 9.09 2.85 -1.43
CA SER A 28 10.33 3.16 -2.13
C SER A 28 10.53 2.27 -3.35
N VAL A 29 10.33 0.96 -3.20
CA VAL A 29 10.40 -0.02 -4.30
C VAL A 29 9.31 0.21 -5.32
N ARG A 30 8.07 0.43 -4.88
CA ARG A 30 6.94 0.73 -5.77
C ARG A 30 7.25 1.92 -6.67
N ASN A 31 7.69 3.02 -6.08
CA ASN A 31 8.02 4.23 -6.82
C ASN A 31 9.21 4.04 -7.78
N ALA A 32 10.19 3.24 -7.39
CA ALA A 32 11.34 2.93 -8.26
C ALA A 32 10.94 2.06 -9.47
N LEU A 33 10.07 1.08 -9.27
CA LEU A 33 9.55 0.21 -10.33
C LEU A 33 8.59 0.96 -11.25
N ALA A 34 7.71 1.80 -10.71
CA ALA A 34 6.79 2.64 -11.49
C ALA A 34 7.54 3.57 -12.45
N ARG A 35 8.63 4.22 -11.98
CA ARG A 35 9.49 5.05 -12.85
C ARG A 35 10.11 4.29 -14.02
N ARG A 36 10.16 2.98 -13.95
CA ARG A 36 10.66 2.09 -15.02
C ARG A 36 9.56 1.41 -15.82
N GLY A 37 8.30 1.84 -15.63
CA GLY A 37 7.15 1.29 -16.34
C GLY A 37 6.73 -0.10 -15.85
N VAL A 38 7.28 -0.60 -14.73
CA VAL A 38 6.89 -1.88 -14.15
C VAL A 38 5.66 -1.67 -13.28
N ARG A 39 4.54 -2.30 -13.66
CA ARG A 39 3.32 -2.28 -12.86
C ARG A 39 3.46 -3.18 -11.64
N VAL A 40 3.05 -2.67 -10.49
CA VAL A 40 3.29 -3.30 -9.19
C VAL A 40 2.00 -3.46 -8.42
N ARG A 41 1.79 -4.65 -7.87
CA ARG A 41 0.81 -4.90 -6.82
C ARG A 41 1.50 -4.66 -5.47
N ALA A 42 1.19 -3.55 -4.83
CA ALA A 42 1.60 -3.28 -3.46
C ALA A 42 0.36 -3.15 -2.61
N GLU A 43 0.33 -3.79 -1.44
CA GLU A 43 -0.69 -3.47 -0.45
C GLU A 43 -0.46 -2.04 0.02
N SER A 44 -1.35 -1.17 -0.37
CA SER A 44 -1.35 0.20 0.12
C SER A 44 -1.92 0.21 1.54
N ARG A 45 -1.23 0.88 2.47
CA ARG A 45 -1.82 1.27 3.75
C ARG A 45 -2.56 2.60 3.66
N VAL A 46 -2.75 3.09 2.46
CA VAL A 46 -3.50 4.32 2.23
C VAL A 46 -4.97 4.04 2.49
N ASN A 47 -5.55 4.83 3.36
CA ASN A 47 -6.98 4.83 3.60
C ASN A 47 -7.69 5.37 2.37
N VAL A 48 -8.62 4.61 1.78
CA VAL A 48 -9.38 5.01 0.58
C VAL A 48 -10.16 6.32 0.80
N CYS A 49 -10.54 6.61 2.04
CA CYS A 49 -11.23 7.85 2.38
C CYS A 49 -10.32 9.10 2.35
N THR A 50 -8.99 8.94 2.19
CA THR A 50 -8.05 10.06 2.00
C THR A 50 -7.74 10.34 0.52
N THR A 51 -8.33 9.60 -0.39
CA THR A 51 -8.08 9.74 -1.83
C THR A 51 -8.86 10.90 -2.44
N GLU A 52 -8.46 11.33 -3.63
CA GLU A 52 -9.20 12.32 -4.42
C GLU A 52 -10.63 11.86 -4.70
N GLU A 53 -10.83 10.56 -4.95
CA GLU A 53 -12.13 9.96 -5.21
C GLU A 53 -13.08 10.12 -4.00
N ALA A 54 -12.55 10.00 -2.78
CA ALA A 54 -13.34 10.24 -1.57
C ALA A 54 -13.72 11.71 -1.42
N ALA A 55 -12.81 12.63 -1.71
CA ALA A 55 -13.09 14.07 -1.71
C ALA A 55 -14.18 14.42 -2.74
N GLU A 56 -14.09 13.87 -3.94
CA GLU A 56 -15.09 14.06 -5.00
C GLU A 56 -16.47 13.51 -4.61
N LEU A 57 -16.52 12.30 -4.03
CA LEU A 57 -17.78 11.77 -3.48
C LEU A 57 -18.35 12.66 -2.37
N GLY A 58 -17.51 13.24 -1.52
CA GLY A 58 -17.91 14.22 -0.53
C GLY A 58 -18.61 15.46 -1.15
N LEU A 59 -18.12 15.93 -2.30
CA LEU A 59 -18.73 17.03 -3.05
C LEU A 59 -20.10 16.62 -3.65
N ILE A 60 -20.21 15.42 -4.20
CA ILE A 60 -21.47 14.87 -4.72
C ILE A 60 -22.49 14.72 -3.60
N LEU A 61 -22.09 14.19 -2.44
CA LEU A 61 -22.98 14.05 -1.28
C LEU A 61 -23.50 15.40 -0.76
N ARG A 62 -22.65 16.43 -0.77
CA ARG A 62 -23.06 17.80 -0.44
C ARG A 62 -24.07 18.33 -1.46
N ALA A 63 -23.86 18.11 -2.75
CA ALA A 63 -24.81 18.52 -3.77
C ALA A 63 -26.16 17.80 -3.65
N TYR A 64 -26.18 16.53 -3.27
CA TYR A 64 -27.42 15.82 -2.93
C TYR A 64 -28.13 16.40 -1.69
N SER A 65 -27.38 16.94 -0.74
CA SER A 65 -27.94 17.55 0.46
C SER A 65 -28.61 18.89 0.19
N THR A 66 -28.09 19.65 -0.77
CA THR A 66 -28.52 21.02 -1.12
C THR A 66 -28.58 21.19 -2.64
N PRO A 67 -29.53 20.54 -3.35
CA PRO A 67 -29.56 20.58 -4.82
C PRO A 67 -29.75 21.97 -5.42
N GLY A 68 -30.31 22.92 -4.65
CA GLY A 68 -30.47 24.31 -5.06
C GLY A 68 -29.26 25.21 -4.84
N ASP A 69 -28.21 24.71 -4.15
CA ASP A 69 -27.00 25.50 -3.92
C ASP A 69 -26.10 25.47 -5.15
N MET A 70 -25.96 26.64 -5.81
CA MET A 70 -25.15 26.82 -7.01
C MET A 70 -23.65 26.53 -6.77
N ARG A 71 -23.13 26.74 -5.55
CA ARG A 71 -21.73 26.44 -5.20
C ARG A 71 -21.54 24.94 -5.11
N ALA A 72 -22.45 24.23 -4.43
CA ALA A 72 -22.41 22.78 -4.35
C ALA A 72 -22.58 22.13 -5.72
N LEU A 73 -23.50 22.63 -6.56
CA LEU A 73 -23.66 22.19 -7.94
C LEU A 73 -22.38 22.37 -8.77
N ARG A 74 -21.77 23.57 -8.73
CA ARG A 74 -20.53 23.85 -9.46
C ARG A 74 -19.38 22.93 -9.01
N ALA A 75 -19.24 22.74 -7.70
CA ALA A 75 -18.20 21.85 -7.14
C ALA A 75 -18.42 20.39 -7.57
N ALA A 76 -19.67 19.90 -7.54
CA ALA A 76 -20.00 18.56 -8.02
C ALA A 76 -19.69 18.37 -9.50
N ARG A 77 -20.01 19.34 -10.34
CA ARG A 77 -19.76 19.32 -11.80
C ARG A 77 -18.27 19.24 -12.13
N ALA A 78 -17.43 19.89 -11.33
CA ALA A 78 -15.97 19.87 -11.50
C ALA A 78 -15.33 18.53 -11.10
N THR A 79 -16.09 17.60 -10.49
CA THR A 79 -15.58 16.27 -10.15
C THR A 79 -15.42 15.39 -11.38
N ARG A 80 -14.52 14.41 -11.32
CA ARG A 80 -14.38 13.39 -12.39
C ARG A 80 -15.61 12.50 -12.52
N LEU A 81 -16.44 12.41 -11.49
CA LEU A 81 -17.72 11.69 -11.53
C LEU A 81 -18.66 12.30 -12.59
N ILE A 82 -18.81 13.60 -12.61
CA ILE A 82 -19.62 14.32 -13.60
C ILE A 82 -18.78 14.68 -14.81
N GLY A 83 -17.59 15.28 -14.61
CA GLY A 83 -16.57 15.48 -15.62
C GLY A 83 -16.79 16.67 -16.53
N ASP A 84 -17.47 17.70 -16.06
CA ASP A 84 -17.60 18.95 -16.80
C ASP A 84 -16.26 19.73 -16.76
N LEU A 85 -15.90 20.33 -17.88
CA LEU A 85 -14.69 21.14 -17.96
C LEU A 85 -14.93 22.54 -17.36
N LEU A 86 -13.96 23.01 -16.58
CA LEU A 86 -14.05 24.36 -15.98
C LEU A 86 -14.23 25.46 -17.02
N ALA A 87 -13.55 25.33 -18.18
CA ALA A 87 -13.66 26.28 -19.28
C ALA A 87 -15.09 26.37 -19.86
N ASP A 88 -15.80 25.23 -19.96
CA ASP A 88 -17.19 25.23 -20.42
C ASP A 88 -18.14 25.78 -19.35
N MET A 89 -17.81 25.62 -18.06
CA MET A 89 -18.59 26.14 -16.94
C MET A 89 -18.46 27.67 -16.78
N ASP A 90 -17.44 28.28 -17.37
CA ASP A 90 -17.22 29.73 -17.37
C ASP A 90 -17.81 30.42 -18.62
N ASP A 91 -18.31 29.65 -19.60
CA ASP A 91 -18.99 30.13 -20.79
C ASP A 91 -20.51 30.08 -20.59
N PRO A 92 -21.22 31.21 -20.43
CA PRO A 92 -22.65 31.24 -20.15
C PRO A 92 -23.51 30.54 -21.22
N GLU A 93 -23.11 30.62 -22.51
CA GLU A 93 -23.88 30.01 -23.60
C GLU A 93 -23.81 28.48 -23.58
N ARG A 94 -22.66 27.93 -23.21
CA ARG A 94 -22.43 26.48 -23.10
C ARG A 94 -22.86 25.88 -21.77
N ASP A 95 -22.80 26.68 -20.71
CA ASP A 95 -23.08 26.24 -19.34
C ASP A 95 -24.55 26.01 -19.06
N GLU A 96 -25.45 26.84 -19.59
CA GLU A 96 -26.86 26.89 -19.18
C GLU A 96 -27.56 25.54 -19.30
N ALA A 97 -27.53 24.93 -20.47
CA ALA A 97 -28.23 23.67 -20.72
C ALA A 97 -27.64 22.53 -19.87
N ARG A 98 -26.30 22.45 -19.79
CA ARG A 98 -25.62 21.42 -19.02
C ARG A 98 -25.83 21.60 -17.52
N ARG A 99 -25.85 22.80 -17.03
CA ARG A 99 -26.13 23.16 -15.65
C ARG A 99 -27.52 22.71 -15.20
N ILE A 100 -28.53 22.95 -16.07
CA ILE A 100 -29.91 22.51 -15.83
C ILE A 100 -29.95 20.97 -15.78
N GLU A 101 -29.38 20.29 -16.74
CA GLU A 101 -29.35 18.83 -16.84
C GLU A 101 -28.74 18.21 -15.58
N VAL A 102 -27.54 18.66 -15.16
CA VAL A 102 -26.88 18.12 -13.97
C VAL A 102 -27.64 18.42 -12.69
N ARG A 103 -28.24 19.61 -12.60
CA ARG A 103 -29.10 19.94 -11.45
C ARG A 103 -30.27 18.98 -11.36
N GLU A 104 -30.97 18.70 -12.47
CA GLU A 104 -32.10 17.77 -12.50
C GLU A 104 -31.67 16.35 -12.10
N MET A 105 -30.48 15.88 -12.55
CA MET A 105 -29.92 14.58 -12.12
C MET A 105 -29.69 14.53 -10.61
N LEU A 106 -29.12 15.59 -10.01
CA LEU A 106 -28.88 15.67 -8.58
C LEU A 106 -30.17 15.77 -7.77
N GLU A 107 -31.15 16.54 -8.24
CA GLU A 107 -32.48 16.65 -7.62
C GLU A 107 -33.22 15.31 -7.66
N ASP A 108 -33.18 14.58 -8.80
CA ASP A 108 -33.76 13.24 -8.89
C ASP A 108 -33.08 12.26 -7.92
N GLY A 109 -31.75 12.26 -7.87
CA GLY A 109 -30.99 11.47 -6.94
C GLY A 109 -31.33 11.79 -5.47
N ALA A 110 -31.45 13.08 -5.13
CA ALA A 110 -31.86 13.51 -3.79
C ALA A 110 -33.26 13.05 -3.41
N ARG A 111 -34.22 13.14 -4.33
CA ARG A 111 -35.62 12.66 -4.11
C ARG A 111 -35.65 11.15 -3.84
N ARG A 112 -34.81 10.38 -4.52
CA ARG A 112 -34.78 8.92 -4.40
C ARG A 112 -33.89 8.41 -3.26
N TRP A 113 -33.04 9.29 -2.70
CA TRP A 113 -32.02 8.94 -1.73
C TRP A 113 -32.51 8.05 -0.59
N PHE A 114 -33.59 8.45 0.07
CA PHE A 114 -34.12 7.74 1.23
C PHE A 114 -34.81 6.41 0.89
N ARG A 115 -35.19 6.23 -0.38
CA ARG A 115 -35.76 4.97 -0.87
C ARG A 115 -34.72 3.98 -1.32
N ASP A 116 -33.74 4.46 -2.11
CA ASP A 116 -32.83 3.61 -2.86
C ASP A 116 -31.46 3.48 -2.16
N GLY A 117 -31.11 4.42 -1.30
CA GLY A 117 -29.83 4.49 -0.60
C GLY A 117 -28.70 5.14 -1.43
N PRO A 118 -27.48 5.28 -0.81
CA PRO A 118 -26.39 6.01 -1.42
C PRO A 118 -25.81 5.35 -2.68
N ALA A 119 -25.57 4.04 -2.67
CA ALA A 119 -24.90 3.37 -3.79
C ALA A 119 -25.73 3.44 -5.09
N PRO A 120 -27.02 3.10 -5.14
CA PRO A 120 -27.83 3.24 -6.34
C PRO A 120 -27.98 4.68 -6.83
N ALA A 121 -27.98 5.68 -5.91
CA ALA A 121 -28.06 7.09 -6.30
C ALA A 121 -26.78 7.54 -7.03
N ILE A 122 -25.61 7.17 -6.49
CA ILE A 122 -24.31 7.49 -7.08
C ILE A 122 -24.10 6.72 -8.39
N GLU A 123 -24.45 5.43 -8.45
CA GLU A 123 -24.35 4.61 -9.67
C GLU A 123 -25.17 5.18 -10.83
N ARG A 124 -26.40 5.65 -10.56
CA ARG A 124 -27.22 6.32 -11.57
C ARG A 124 -26.56 7.59 -12.08
N LEU A 125 -26.00 8.40 -11.22
CA LEU A 125 -25.26 9.60 -11.61
C LEU A 125 -24.06 9.23 -12.48
N MET A 126 -23.27 8.24 -12.06
CA MET A 126 -22.11 7.76 -12.83
C MET A 126 -22.51 7.24 -14.22
N ALA A 127 -23.63 6.51 -14.31
CA ALA A 127 -24.15 6.00 -15.57
C ALA A 127 -24.63 7.15 -16.49
N ALA A 128 -25.39 8.11 -15.97
CA ALA A 128 -25.87 9.28 -16.72
C ALA A 128 -24.71 10.14 -17.24
N CYS A 129 -23.65 10.30 -16.45
CA CYS A 129 -22.47 11.06 -16.83
C CYS A 129 -21.41 10.22 -17.60
N ARG A 130 -21.69 8.96 -17.94
CA ARG A 130 -20.77 8.03 -18.61
C ARG A 130 -19.38 8.00 -17.92
N THR A 131 -19.38 8.01 -16.60
CA THR A 131 -18.15 8.13 -15.80
C THR A 131 -17.18 6.99 -16.09
N ARG A 132 -17.70 5.76 -16.20
CA ARG A 132 -16.87 4.57 -16.45
C ARG A 132 -16.18 4.64 -17.81
N GLU A 133 -16.91 4.99 -18.85
CA GLU A 133 -16.40 5.11 -20.23
C GLU A 133 -15.34 6.19 -20.37
N ARG A 134 -15.47 7.28 -19.59
CA ARG A 134 -14.50 8.38 -19.59
C ARG A 134 -13.25 8.07 -18.78
N LEU A 135 -13.40 7.40 -17.64
CA LEU A 135 -12.28 7.12 -16.75
C LEU A 135 -11.45 5.91 -17.17
N LEU A 136 -12.09 4.85 -17.71
CA LEU A 136 -11.41 3.59 -18.00
C LEU A 136 -10.20 3.75 -18.94
N PRO A 137 -10.25 4.53 -20.04
CA PRO A 137 -9.11 4.75 -20.94
C PRO A 137 -8.06 5.71 -20.37
N ALA A 138 -8.37 6.44 -19.30
CA ALA A 138 -7.46 7.40 -18.70
C ALA A 138 -6.39 6.70 -17.83
N GLU A 139 -5.23 7.33 -17.70
CA GLU A 139 -4.17 6.82 -16.82
C GLU A 139 -4.67 6.67 -15.38
N GLY A 140 -4.49 5.47 -14.82
CA GLY A 140 -4.99 5.13 -13.49
C GLY A 140 -6.52 4.99 -13.38
N GLY A 141 -7.24 4.95 -14.51
CA GLY A 141 -8.70 4.92 -14.53
C GLY A 141 -9.29 3.68 -13.87
N GLU A 142 -8.73 2.50 -14.09
CA GLU A 142 -9.14 1.26 -13.40
C GLU A 142 -9.04 1.41 -11.88
N ARG A 143 -7.93 1.99 -11.42
CA ARG A 143 -7.71 2.24 -9.99
C ARG A 143 -8.73 3.19 -9.40
N ARG A 144 -9.04 4.29 -10.11
CA ARG A 144 -10.05 5.26 -9.67
C ARG A 144 -11.43 4.62 -9.57
N LEU A 145 -11.81 3.82 -10.57
CA LEU A 145 -13.09 3.10 -10.55
C LEU A 145 -13.16 2.09 -9.40
N ALA A 146 -12.07 1.39 -9.11
CA ALA A 146 -11.99 0.49 -7.96
C ALA A 146 -12.11 1.25 -6.62
N ASN A 147 -11.48 2.43 -6.50
CA ASN A 147 -11.62 3.29 -5.32
C ASN A 147 -13.07 3.76 -5.14
N TYR A 148 -13.75 4.22 -6.21
CA TYR A 148 -15.16 4.58 -6.13
C TYR A 148 -16.04 3.40 -5.71
N ALA A 149 -15.82 2.21 -6.27
CA ALA A 149 -16.58 1.02 -5.88
C ALA A 149 -16.39 0.70 -4.40
N HIS A 150 -15.15 0.72 -3.91
CA HIS A 150 -14.87 0.50 -2.48
C HIS A 150 -15.51 1.56 -1.58
N LEU A 151 -15.40 2.84 -1.96
CA LEU A 151 -16.05 3.93 -1.23
C LEU A 151 -17.57 3.79 -1.20
N MET A 152 -18.19 3.36 -2.29
CA MET A 152 -19.64 3.09 -2.34
C MET A 152 -20.06 1.96 -1.40
N GLU A 153 -19.27 0.89 -1.29
CA GLU A 153 -19.50 -0.18 -0.31
C GLU A 153 -19.43 0.36 1.14
N LEU A 154 -18.42 1.17 1.43
CA LEU A 154 -18.25 1.79 2.75
C LEU A 154 -19.42 2.75 3.08
N LEU A 155 -19.84 3.57 2.12
CA LEU A 155 -21.01 4.45 2.27
C LEU A 155 -22.29 3.66 2.46
N HIS A 156 -22.47 2.55 1.75
CA HIS A 156 -23.62 1.66 1.93
C HIS A 156 -23.65 1.06 3.35
N ALA A 157 -22.49 0.63 3.86
CA ALA A 157 -22.38 0.13 5.23
C ALA A 157 -22.67 1.23 6.27
N ALA A 158 -22.14 2.44 6.06
CA ALA A 158 -22.36 3.60 6.94
C ALA A 158 -23.83 4.09 6.92
N ALA A 159 -24.51 3.93 5.79
CA ALA A 159 -25.92 4.35 5.63
C ALA A 159 -26.90 3.59 6.54
N LYS A 160 -26.49 2.49 7.14
CA LYS A 160 -27.28 1.78 8.17
C LYS A 160 -27.48 2.63 9.44
N THR A 161 -26.56 3.55 9.71
CA THR A 161 -26.57 4.42 10.89
C THR A 161 -26.67 5.90 10.55
N VAL A 162 -26.17 6.30 9.38
CA VAL A 162 -26.13 7.70 8.92
C VAL A 162 -26.92 7.82 7.63
N THR A 163 -28.16 8.26 7.71
CA THR A 163 -29.12 8.19 6.59
C THR A 163 -29.05 9.39 5.64
N SER A 164 -28.56 10.55 6.09
CA SER A 164 -28.53 11.77 5.27
C SER A 164 -27.26 11.89 4.41
N PRO A 165 -27.34 12.47 3.20
CA PRO A 165 -26.17 12.73 2.37
C PRO A 165 -25.12 13.60 3.08
N ALA A 166 -25.56 14.66 3.80
CA ALA A 166 -24.66 15.52 4.57
C ALA A 166 -23.93 14.75 5.69
N GLY A 167 -24.66 13.88 6.40
CA GLY A 167 -24.09 13.01 7.41
C GLY A 167 -23.04 12.05 6.85
N LEU A 168 -23.30 11.47 5.67
CA LEU A 168 -22.33 10.59 5.00
C LEU A 168 -21.08 11.36 4.49
N ALA A 169 -21.25 12.61 4.05
CA ALA A 169 -20.09 13.46 3.71
C ALA A 169 -19.22 13.76 4.94
N ALA A 170 -19.83 14.04 6.09
CA ALA A 170 -19.12 14.20 7.35
C ALA A 170 -18.44 12.89 7.80
N TRP A 171 -19.16 11.77 7.67
CA TRP A 171 -18.63 10.44 7.98
C TRP A 171 -17.38 10.10 7.16
N LEU A 172 -17.35 10.39 5.85
CA LEU A 172 -16.16 10.20 5.01
C LEU A 172 -14.96 10.99 5.55
N SER A 173 -15.17 12.23 5.98
CA SER A 173 -14.11 13.07 6.54
C SER A 173 -13.57 12.52 7.86
N GLU A 174 -14.39 11.92 8.69
CA GLU A 174 -13.98 11.26 9.93
C GLU A 174 -13.33 9.89 9.65
N ALA A 175 -13.85 9.12 8.68
CA ALA A 175 -13.27 7.85 8.27
C ALA A 175 -11.84 8.01 7.70
N ALA A 176 -11.53 9.15 7.08
CA ALA A 176 -10.19 9.48 6.62
C ALA A 176 -9.13 9.53 7.74
N LYS A 177 -9.55 9.78 8.98
CA LYS A 177 -8.67 9.83 10.17
C LYS A 177 -8.44 8.46 10.81
N ARG A 178 -9.18 7.42 10.39
CA ARG A 178 -9.14 6.08 10.97
C ARG A 178 -8.06 5.23 10.29
N SER A 179 -7.52 4.26 11.05
CA SER A 179 -6.51 3.32 10.58
C SER A 179 -7.06 1.88 10.45
N ASP A 180 -8.37 1.73 10.25
CA ASP A 180 -9.00 0.41 10.15
C ASP A 180 -8.66 -0.27 8.82
N GLU A 181 -8.47 -1.58 8.85
CA GLU A 181 -8.19 -2.38 7.63
C GLU A 181 -9.29 -2.28 6.57
N ALA A 182 -10.56 -2.12 6.98
CA ALA A 182 -11.68 -1.97 6.07
C ALA A 182 -11.57 -0.75 5.14
N PHE A 183 -10.80 0.28 5.55
CA PHE A 183 -10.57 1.48 4.76
C PHE A 183 -9.32 1.41 3.87
N LEU A 184 -8.52 0.35 3.97
CA LEU A 184 -7.31 0.23 3.14
C LEU A 184 -7.68 0.01 1.67
N ILE A 185 -7.01 0.73 0.79
CA ILE A 185 -7.17 0.56 -0.66
C ILE A 185 -6.92 -0.90 -1.01
N ARG A 186 -7.90 -1.54 -1.66
CA ARG A 186 -7.81 -2.92 -2.11
C ARG A 186 -6.76 -3.07 -3.22
N PRO A 187 -5.90 -4.09 -3.17
CA PRO A 187 -4.99 -4.37 -4.27
C PRO A 187 -5.79 -4.80 -5.52
N GLU A 188 -5.28 -4.48 -6.69
CA GLU A 188 -5.82 -4.97 -7.96
C GLU A 188 -5.70 -6.50 -8.01
N SER A 189 -6.83 -7.23 -8.10
CA SER A 189 -6.87 -8.66 -7.80
C SER A 189 -6.33 -9.59 -8.89
N ASP A 190 -6.44 -9.24 -10.18
CA ASP A 190 -6.18 -10.19 -11.28
C ASP A 190 -5.16 -9.72 -12.32
N ALA A 191 -4.49 -8.62 -12.12
CA ALA A 191 -3.52 -8.12 -13.07
C ALA A 191 -2.19 -8.90 -12.97
N ASN A 192 -1.55 -9.10 -14.12
CA ASN A 192 -0.19 -9.64 -14.20
C ASN A 192 0.81 -8.60 -13.68
N LEU A 193 0.98 -8.53 -12.36
CA LEU A 193 1.71 -7.50 -11.64
C LEU A 193 2.79 -8.11 -10.75
N VAL A 194 3.93 -7.42 -10.61
CA VAL A 194 4.94 -7.75 -9.59
C VAL A 194 4.39 -7.47 -8.20
N THR A 195 4.45 -8.42 -7.29
CA THR A 195 4.02 -8.21 -5.90
C THR A 195 5.13 -7.56 -5.09
N VAL A 196 4.85 -6.45 -4.41
CA VAL A 196 5.78 -5.82 -3.44
C VAL A 196 5.12 -5.79 -2.08
N GLN A 197 5.73 -6.45 -1.10
CA GLN A 197 5.15 -6.55 0.25
C GLN A 197 6.23 -6.75 1.32
N THR A 198 5.84 -6.61 2.59
CA THR A 198 6.76 -6.90 3.70
C THR A 198 6.91 -8.40 3.91
N ILE A 199 8.06 -8.80 4.49
CA ILE A 199 8.36 -10.19 4.84
C ILE A 199 7.27 -10.79 5.73
N HIS A 200 6.78 -10.04 6.71
CA HIS A 200 5.72 -10.51 7.62
C HIS A 200 4.45 -10.92 6.88
N LYS A 201 4.04 -10.14 5.88
CA LYS A 201 2.85 -10.42 5.08
C LYS A 201 3.03 -11.58 4.11
N SER A 202 4.27 -11.94 3.80
CA SER A 202 4.57 -13.09 2.94
C SER A 202 4.48 -14.43 3.66
N LYS A 203 4.27 -14.43 4.99
CA LYS A 203 4.17 -15.67 5.77
C LYS A 203 3.02 -16.55 5.26
N GLY A 204 3.32 -17.80 4.90
CA GLY A 204 2.35 -18.74 4.33
C GLY A 204 2.19 -18.66 2.81
N LEU A 205 2.77 -17.65 2.13
CA LEU A 205 2.74 -17.52 0.68
C LEU A 205 4.03 -18.07 0.06
N GLN A 206 3.98 -18.43 -1.23
CA GLN A 206 5.16 -18.80 -2.03
C GLN A 206 5.08 -18.15 -3.40
N TYR A 207 6.25 -17.80 -3.95
CA TYR A 207 6.39 -17.18 -5.27
C TYR A 207 7.46 -17.90 -6.08
N PRO A 208 7.27 -18.11 -7.38
CA PRO A 208 8.30 -18.69 -8.24
C PRO A 208 9.64 -17.96 -8.15
N VAL A 209 9.62 -16.63 -8.15
CA VAL A 209 10.82 -15.78 -8.05
C VAL A 209 10.63 -14.77 -6.93
N VAL A 210 11.59 -14.67 -6.05
CA VAL A 210 11.62 -13.69 -4.94
C VAL A 210 12.87 -12.83 -5.03
N PHE A 211 12.65 -11.51 -4.99
CA PHE A 211 13.70 -10.52 -4.75
C PHE A 211 13.62 -10.09 -3.28
N LEU A 212 14.65 -10.34 -2.51
CA LEU A 212 14.79 -9.83 -1.16
C LEU A 212 15.59 -8.53 -1.20
N ALA A 213 14.93 -7.40 -1.00
CA ALA A 213 15.53 -6.08 -1.04
C ALA A 213 15.69 -5.49 0.36
N PHE A 214 16.70 -4.63 0.55
CA PHE A 214 17.05 -4.00 1.85
C PHE A 214 17.33 -5.01 2.96
N ALA A 215 17.86 -6.17 2.59
CA ALA A 215 18.18 -7.24 3.54
C ALA A 215 19.30 -6.84 4.52
N GLU A 216 20.13 -5.87 4.12
CA GLU A 216 21.19 -5.26 4.92
C GLU A 216 20.68 -4.26 5.96
N ALA A 217 19.45 -3.79 5.84
CA ALA A 217 18.85 -2.88 6.81
C ALA A 217 18.72 -3.60 8.16
N GLY A 218 19.60 -3.27 9.08
CA GLY A 218 19.56 -3.78 10.45
C GLY A 218 18.20 -3.46 11.08
N GLY A 219 17.60 -4.44 11.76
CA GLY A 219 16.31 -4.29 12.44
C GLY A 219 16.46 -3.70 13.79
N GLY A 220 17.20 -2.70 13.97
CA GLY A 220 17.20 -1.97 15.21
C GLY A 220 16.60 -0.61 14.99
N SER A 221 15.42 -0.34 15.50
CA SER A 221 15.16 0.97 16.01
C SER A 221 16.10 1.18 17.18
N GLY A 222 17.38 1.44 16.92
CA GLY A 222 18.35 1.84 17.93
C GLY A 222 18.00 3.21 18.53
N GLY A 223 16.71 3.54 18.52
CA GLY A 223 16.14 4.67 19.22
C GLY A 223 16.33 4.47 20.72
N LYS A 224 16.79 5.52 21.39
CA LYS A 224 16.77 5.55 22.83
C LYS A 224 15.33 5.41 23.32
N SER A 225 15.10 4.57 24.28
CA SER A 225 13.79 4.36 24.92
C SER A 225 13.94 4.40 26.44
N ALA A 226 12.90 4.83 27.11
CA ALA A 226 12.79 4.71 28.55
C ALA A 226 12.18 3.37 28.99
N VAL A 227 11.64 2.60 28.03
CA VAL A 227 11.03 1.30 28.29
C VAL A 227 11.69 0.25 27.40
N HIS A 228 12.29 -0.73 28.02
CA HIS A 228 12.96 -1.84 27.34
C HIS A 228 12.21 -3.14 27.62
N ARG A 229 12.09 -4.00 26.60
CA ARG A 229 11.49 -5.32 26.71
C ARG A 229 12.58 -6.35 26.63
N ILE A 230 12.62 -7.25 27.59
CA ILE A 230 13.52 -8.39 27.57
C ILE A 230 12.74 -9.65 27.91
N THR A 231 13.19 -10.78 27.42
CA THR A 231 12.69 -12.09 27.84
C THR A 231 13.58 -12.60 29.00
N GLY A 232 13.00 -12.77 30.18
CA GLY A 232 13.69 -13.31 31.32
C GLY A 232 14.11 -14.78 31.12
N GLU A 233 14.98 -15.28 31.97
CA GLU A 233 15.46 -16.68 31.92
C GLU A 233 14.32 -17.71 32.06
N ASP A 234 13.21 -17.32 32.68
CA ASP A 234 12.00 -18.12 32.83
C ASP A 234 11.06 -18.04 31.60
N GLY A 235 11.46 -17.34 30.52
CA GLY A 235 10.67 -17.15 29.32
C GLY A 235 9.56 -16.11 29.44
N ARG A 236 9.47 -15.38 30.55
CA ARG A 236 8.50 -14.30 30.75
C ARG A 236 9.02 -12.99 30.19
N MET A 237 8.10 -12.21 29.66
CA MET A 237 8.42 -10.85 29.19
C MET A 237 8.56 -9.91 30.40
N GLU A 238 9.69 -9.28 30.52
CA GLU A 238 9.99 -8.27 31.52
C GLU A 238 10.08 -6.89 30.87
N LEU A 239 9.57 -5.87 31.56
CA LEU A 239 9.68 -4.48 31.19
C LEU A 239 10.68 -3.80 32.09
N LEU A 240 11.82 -3.40 31.54
CA LEU A 240 12.80 -2.59 32.25
C LEU A 240 12.51 -1.11 31.99
N LEU A 241 12.29 -0.36 33.07
CA LEU A 241 12.12 1.10 33.01
C LEU A 241 13.47 1.74 33.35
N SER A 242 14.01 2.51 32.44
CA SER A 242 15.23 3.30 32.67
C SER A 242 14.87 4.76 33.02
N HIS A 243 15.76 5.40 33.81
CA HIS A 243 15.62 6.82 34.10
C HIS A 243 16.14 7.63 32.92
N GLY A 244 15.22 8.00 32.01
CA GLY A 244 15.53 8.66 30.71
C GLY A 244 15.70 7.64 29.57
N GLU A 245 15.85 8.16 28.37
CA GLU A 245 16.03 7.37 27.15
C GLU A 245 17.44 6.77 27.09
N THR A 246 17.53 5.47 27.12
CA THR A 246 18.79 4.72 27.02
C THR A 246 18.84 3.87 25.75
N SER A 247 20.04 3.53 25.32
CA SER A 247 20.24 2.61 24.22
C SER A 247 19.83 1.18 24.61
N PRO A 248 19.38 0.33 23.65
CA PRO A 248 19.03 -1.06 23.92
C PRO A 248 20.15 -1.81 24.65
N SER A 249 19.78 -2.60 25.63
CA SER A 249 20.66 -3.49 26.36
C SER A 249 21.20 -4.62 25.48
N GLU A 250 22.25 -5.32 25.93
CA GLU A 250 22.81 -6.43 25.16
C GLU A 250 21.80 -7.60 24.95
N PRO A 251 20.97 -7.99 25.93
CA PRO A 251 19.90 -8.96 25.70
C PRO A 251 18.91 -8.53 24.64
N GLU A 252 18.44 -7.27 24.65
CA GLU A 252 17.51 -6.75 23.65
C GLU A 252 18.10 -6.79 22.23
N ARG A 253 19.36 -6.41 22.09
CA ARG A 253 20.07 -6.48 20.79
C ARG A 253 20.18 -7.91 20.27
N ARG A 254 20.38 -8.86 21.18
CA ARG A 254 20.43 -10.27 20.84
C ARG A 254 19.07 -10.78 20.38
N GLU A 255 17.99 -10.46 21.10
CA GLU A 255 16.63 -10.82 20.70
C GLU A 255 16.24 -10.20 19.35
N GLU A 256 16.58 -8.91 19.11
CA GLU A 256 16.36 -8.25 17.83
C GLU A 256 17.12 -8.94 16.69
N LEU A 257 18.35 -9.39 16.95
CA LEU A 257 19.15 -10.12 15.97
C LEU A 257 18.53 -11.48 15.66
N GLU A 258 18.12 -12.23 16.67
CA GLU A 258 17.47 -13.54 16.53
C GLU A 258 16.15 -13.42 15.73
N GLU A 259 15.34 -12.41 16.01
CA GLU A 259 14.13 -12.15 15.24
C GLU A 259 14.44 -11.75 13.81
N SER A 260 15.47 -10.95 13.60
CA SER A 260 15.92 -10.57 12.27
C SER A 260 16.41 -11.77 11.44
N VAL A 261 17.09 -12.73 12.07
CA VAL A 261 17.52 -13.99 11.44
C VAL A 261 16.30 -14.84 11.07
N ARG A 262 15.32 -14.96 11.97
CA ARG A 262 14.05 -15.66 11.67
C ARG A 262 13.30 -15.05 10.49
N LEU A 263 13.22 -13.72 10.45
CA LEU A 263 12.60 -13.02 9.32
C LEU A 263 13.34 -13.25 8.01
N ALA A 264 14.67 -13.22 8.02
CA ALA A 264 15.48 -13.52 6.84
C ALA A 264 15.22 -14.96 6.34
N TYR A 265 15.19 -15.93 7.23
CA TYR A 265 14.84 -17.32 6.91
C TYR A 265 13.45 -17.42 6.28
N VAL A 266 12.44 -16.77 6.88
CA VAL A 266 11.08 -16.73 6.33
C VAL A 266 11.08 -16.15 4.91
N ALA A 267 11.77 -15.03 4.70
CA ALA A 267 11.85 -14.38 3.38
C ALA A 267 12.46 -15.30 2.32
N MET A 268 13.59 -15.93 2.64
CA MET A 268 14.30 -16.81 1.72
C MET A 268 13.49 -18.06 1.36
N THR A 269 12.75 -18.61 2.31
CA THR A 269 11.87 -19.78 2.09
C THR A 269 10.59 -19.47 1.31
N ARG A 270 10.35 -18.20 0.97
CA ARG A 270 9.22 -17.82 0.08
C ARG A 270 9.49 -18.10 -1.39
N ALA A 271 10.76 -18.22 -1.78
CA ALA A 271 11.13 -18.53 -3.15
C ALA A 271 10.93 -20.02 -3.45
N ALA A 272 10.06 -20.32 -4.41
CA ALA A 272 9.82 -21.70 -4.84
C ALA A 272 10.90 -22.19 -5.85
N LYS A 273 11.47 -21.27 -6.66
CA LYS A 273 12.42 -21.62 -7.74
C LYS A 273 13.67 -20.75 -7.75
N HIS A 274 13.53 -19.45 -7.57
CA HIS A 274 14.66 -18.53 -7.70
C HIS A 274 14.60 -17.44 -6.64
N LEU A 275 15.72 -17.25 -5.93
CA LEU A 275 15.91 -16.21 -4.93
C LEU A 275 17.00 -15.25 -5.40
N VAL A 276 16.69 -13.96 -5.41
CA VAL A 276 17.65 -12.88 -5.65
C VAL A 276 17.75 -12.05 -4.39
N VAL A 277 18.92 -11.98 -3.80
CA VAL A 277 19.17 -11.11 -2.65
C VAL A 277 19.84 -9.83 -3.14
N VAL A 278 19.16 -8.71 -2.95
CA VAL A 278 19.67 -7.38 -3.34
C VAL A 278 20.33 -6.76 -2.12
N MET A 279 21.63 -6.54 -2.20
CA MET A 279 22.42 -5.92 -1.14
C MET A 279 22.87 -4.54 -1.59
N GLY A 280 22.62 -3.54 -0.75
CA GLY A 280 23.09 -2.17 -0.95
C GLY A 280 24.36 -1.91 -0.13
N GLN A 281 25.36 -1.28 -0.74
CA GLN A 281 26.51 -0.80 -0.01
C GLN A 281 26.25 0.62 0.45
N LYS A 282 26.27 0.86 1.77
CA LYS A 282 26.11 2.20 2.33
C LYS A 282 27.46 2.92 2.24
N GLU A 283 27.52 4.08 1.57
CA GLU A 283 28.72 4.91 1.55
C GLU A 283 29.23 5.21 2.96
N LYS A 284 30.53 5.11 3.15
CA LYS A 284 31.19 5.35 4.43
C LYS A 284 30.93 6.79 4.89
N SER A 285 30.15 6.97 5.94
CA SER A 285 30.11 8.25 6.66
C SER A 285 31.47 8.47 7.34
N LYS A 286 32.16 9.57 7.00
CA LYS A 286 33.45 9.93 7.59
C LYS A 286 33.37 9.87 9.11
N GLY A 287 34.06 8.93 9.72
CA GLY A 287 34.33 8.88 11.18
C GLY A 287 33.70 7.75 11.99
N LYS A 288 32.89 6.86 11.44
CA LYS A 288 32.41 5.68 12.16
C LYS A 288 33.03 4.41 11.59
N LYS A 289 33.72 3.64 12.48
CA LYS A 289 34.31 2.35 12.14
C LYS A 289 33.25 1.39 11.62
N ASP A 290 33.62 0.52 10.70
CA ASP A 290 32.91 -0.54 9.98
C ASP A 290 32.11 -1.53 10.86
N GLN A 291 31.24 -1.04 11.73
CA GLN A 291 30.50 -1.91 12.68
C GLN A 291 29.11 -2.35 12.18
N TRP A 292 28.57 -1.68 11.16
CA TRP A 292 27.16 -1.86 10.80
C TRP A 292 26.86 -3.18 10.06
N TYR A 293 27.76 -3.70 9.24
CA TYR A 293 27.54 -5.00 8.59
C TYR A 293 27.88 -6.20 9.47
N ARG A 294 28.46 -5.99 10.65
CA ARG A 294 28.71 -7.07 11.59
C ARG A 294 27.47 -7.54 12.33
N THR A 295 26.38 -6.76 12.30
CA THR A 295 25.18 -6.97 13.13
C THR A 295 23.89 -7.11 12.33
N THR A 296 23.90 -7.26 11.02
CA THR A 296 22.69 -7.46 10.23
C THR A 296 22.30 -8.95 10.23
N ALA A 297 21.00 -9.23 10.20
CA ALA A 297 20.47 -10.59 10.13
C ALA A 297 21.01 -11.36 8.93
N LEU A 298 21.19 -10.69 7.80
CA LEU A 298 21.73 -11.28 6.58
C LEU A 298 23.20 -11.69 6.74
N ASN A 299 24.01 -10.87 7.42
CA ASN A 299 25.40 -11.22 7.69
C ASN A 299 25.54 -12.39 8.67
N SER A 300 24.65 -12.45 9.67
CA SER A 300 24.61 -13.59 10.58
C SER A 300 24.22 -14.87 9.84
N PHE A 301 23.25 -14.77 8.92
CA PHE A 301 22.83 -15.90 8.08
C PHE A 301 23.90 -16.30 7.06
N THR A 302 24.51 -15.34 6.38
CA THR A 302 25.61 -15.60 5.43
C THR A 302 26.84 -16.18 6.13
N ARG A 303 27.18 -15.72 7.32
CA ARG A 303 28.24 -16.32 8.15
C ARG A 303 27.94 -17.75 8.55
N ALA A 304 26.68 -18.05 8.90
CA ALA A 304 26.24 -19.41 9.23
C ALA A 304 26.35 -20.35 8.01
N LEU A 305 26.12 -19.83 6.79
CA LEU A 305 26.21 -20.62 5.55
C LEU A 305 27.65 -20.77 5.01
N VAL A 306 28.48 -19.74 5.14
CA VAL A 306 29.78 -19.63 4.48
C VAL A 306 30.98 -19.76 5.46
N GLY A 307 30.69 -19.80 6.78
CA GLY A 307 31.72 -19.82 7.82
C GLY A 307 32.18 -18.40 8.24
N GLU A 308 33.06 -18.33 9.24
CA GLU A 308 33.53 -17.08 9.88
C GLU A 308 34.55 -16.27 9.05
N ALA A 309 34.54 -16.34 7.72
CA ALA A 309 35.39 -15.51 6.92
C ALA A 309 35.14 -14.02 7.12
N ASN A 310 36.15 -13.25 7.43
CA ASN A 310 36.09 -11.78 7.41
C ASN A 310 35.84 -11.36 5.95
N PHE A 311 34.67 -10.83 5.65
CA PHE A 311 34.31 -10.36 4.32
C PHE A 311 34.82 -8.92 4.05
N PRO A 312 35.97 -8.72 3.41
CA PRO A 312 36.19 -7.58 2.54
C PRO A 312 35.39 -7.82 1.25
N ASP A 313 35.03 -6.75 0.55
CA ASP A 313 34.09 -6.75 -0.58
C ASP A 313 34.42 -7.74 -1.75
N ALA A 314 35.66 -8.13 -1.90
CA ALA A 314 36.11 -9.12 -2.90
C ALA A 314 35.73 -10.56 -2.51
N ASP A 315 35.83 -10.91 -1.23
CA ASP A 315 35.64 -12.26 -0.74
C ASP A 315 34.17 -12.67 -0.66
N ALA A 316 33.27 -11.69 -0.50
CA ALA A 316 31.82 -11.95 -0.49
C ALA A 316 31.30 -12.40 -1.87
N ARG A 317 31.86 -11.86 -2.95
CA ARG A 317 31.52 -12.29 -4.32
C ARG A 317 32.05 -13.68 -4.60
N GLU A 318 33.28 -14.00 -4.18
CA GLU A 318 33.92 -15.29 -4.41
C GLU A 318 33.20 -16.40 -3.61
N ALA A 319 32.88 -16.13 -2.34
CA ALA A 319 32.11 -17.04 -1.48
C ALA A 319 30.67 -17.30 -1.98
N LEU A 320 29.97 -16.28 -2.49
CA LEU A 320 28.63 -16.43 -3.09
C LEU A 320 28.68 -17.16 -4.43
N THR A 321 29.78 -16.99 -5.21
CA THR A 321 29.96 -17.71 -6.48
C THR A 321 30.25 -19.19 -6.23
N ALA A 322 30.95 -19.52 -5.16
CA ALA A 322 31.26 -20.90 -4.77
C ALA A 322 30.00 -21.68 -4.27
N LEU A 323 28.95 -20.99 -3.82
CA LEU A 323 27.67 -21.61 -3.44
C LEU A 323 26.75 -21.86 -4.65
N GLY A 324 27.05 -21.31 -5.81
CA GLY A 324 26.25 -21.43 -7.03
C GLY A 324 26.80 -22.44 -8.04
N SER A 325 27.89 -23.09 -7.74
CA SER A 325 28.48 -24.22 -8.48
C SER A 325 28.11 -25.53 -7.78
#